data_70cadf3981acca06b72cd96c5df95a1e
#
_entry.id   70cadf3981acca06b72cd96c5df95a1e
#
_cell.length_a   1.000
_cell.length_b   1.000
_cell.length_c   1.000
_cell.angle_alpha   90.00
_cell.angle_beta   90.00
_cell.angle_gamma   90.00
#
_symmetry.space_group_name_H-M   'P 1'
#
loop_
_entity.id
_entity.type
_entity.pdbx_description
1 polymer ?
#
loop_
_entity_poly.entity_id
_entity_poly.type
_entity_poly.pdbx_seq_one_letter_code
_entity_poly.pdbx_strand_id
1 'polypeptide(L)'
;TLPLDEPAWASVYEEYLGCPVAFGTGQLTITLPAALLGTPCLTADPTTHRAALRDCEHQLRQIQSGGPLSQRIGVMLLDRDGDYPTLDDTAEEFAMSRRTLIRKLKAEGTSFQELLDDVRRELAAWYLLETSLPVERIAEKLGYQDPSNFSRTFQRWFGTTPLRMRRAP
;
A
#
# COMPACT_ATOMS: atom_id res chain seq x y z
N THR A 1 -13.83 2.88 -18.27
CA THR A 1 -12.77 3.22 -19.25
C THR A 1 -11.41 2.82 -18.69
N LEU A 2 -10.48 2.50 -19.55
CA LEU A 2 -9.12 2.08 -19.19
C LEU A 2 -8.08 2.99 -19.85
N PRO A 3 -6.96 3.34 -19.15
CA PRO A 3 -5.90 4.18 -19.68
C PRO A 3 -4.94 3.46 -20.63
N LEU A 4 -5.21 2.19 -20.92
CA LEU A 4 -4.40 1.36 -21.80
C LEU A 4 -4.82 1.55 -23.27
N ASP A 5 -3.88 1.34 -24.19
CA ASP A 5 -4.22 1.21 -25.60
C ASP A 5 -5.09 -0.02 -25.83
N GLU A 6 -5.98 0.03 -26.79
CA GLU A 6 -6.90 -1.07 -27.08
C GLU A 6 -6.14 -2.31 -27.57
N PRO A 7 -6.15 -3.41 -26.80
CA PRO A 7 -5.46 -4.63 -27.19
C PRO A 7 -6.27 -5.42 -28.25
N ALA A 8 -5.60 -6.27 -29.02
CA ALA A 8 -6.25 -7.12 -30.02
C ALA A 8 -7.34 -8.06 -29.43
N TRP A 9 -7.32 -8.29 -28.13
CA TRP A 9 -8.27 -9.12 -27.38
C TRP A 9 -9.18 -8.26 -26.47
N ALA A 10 -9.48 -7.02 -26.87
CA ALA A 10 -10.33 -6.08 -26.12
C ALA A 10 -11.72 -6.65 -25.78
N SER A 11 -12.30 -7.49 -26.63
CA SER A 11 -13.60 -8.12 -26.42
C SER A 11 -13.67 -9.00 -25.17
N VAL A 12 -12.54 -9.54 -24.73
CA VAL A 12 -12.45 -10.36 -23.49
C VAL A 12 -12.80 -9.53 -22.26
N TYR A 13 -12.47 -8.23 -22.25
CA TYR A 13 -12.83 -7.35 -21.15
C TYR A 13 -14.35 -7.16 -21.03
N GLU A 14 -15.03 -6.97 -22.14
CA GLU A 14 -16.48 -6.81 -22.14
C GLU A 14 -17.20 -8.09 -21.72
N GLU A 15 -16.71 -9.24 -22.19
CA GLU A 15 -17.22 -10.56 -21.81
C GLU A 15 -17.06 -10.81 -20.30
N TYR A 16 -15.87 -10.49 -19.73
CA TYR A 16 -15.56 -10.73 -18.34
C TYR A 16 -16.24 -9.74 -17.40
N LEU A 17 -16.27 -8.45 -17.76
CA LEU A 17 -16.84 -7.38 -16.94
C LEU A 17 -18.34 -7.20 -17.11
N GLY A 18 -18.93 -7.77 -18.18
CA GLY A 18 -20.35 -7.65 -18.49
C GLY A 18 -20.82 -6.22 -18.80
N CYS A 19 -19.92 -5.34 -19.21
CA CYS A 19 -20.21 -3.96 -19.55
C CYS A 19 -19.29 -3.44 -20.67
N PRO A 20 -19.70 -2.39 -21.43
CA PRO A 20 -18.85 -1.76 -22.43
C PRO A 20 -17.57 -1.20 -21.83
N VAL A 21 -16.45 -1.41 -22.53
CA VAL A 21 -15.12 -0.96 -22.12
C VAL A 21 -14.52 -0.04 -23.18
N ALA A 22 -14.15 1.18 -22.80
CA ALA A 22 -13.41 2.10 -23.66
C ALA A 22 -11.94 2.18 -23.24
N PHE A 23 -11.06 2.24 -24.20
CA PHE A 23 -9.60 2.28 -24.03
C PHE A 23 -9.03 3.66 -24.40
N GLY A 24 -7.77 3.93 -24.02
CA GLY A 24 -7.06 5.16 -24.42
C GLY A 24 -7.53 6.43 -23.74
N THR A 25 -8.23 6.36 -22.61
CA THR A 25 -8.89 7.50 -21.97
C THR A 25 -8.02 8.28 -20.96
N GLY A 26 -6.75 7.91 -20.80
CA GLY A 26 -5.80 8.57 -19.89
C GLY A 26 -6.01 8.31 -18.40
N GLN A 27 -7.19 7.80 -18.00
CA GLN A 27 -7.49 7.44 -16.61
C GLN A 27 -8.46 6.26 -16.53
N LEU A 28 -8.38 5.49 -15.44
CA LEU A 28 -9.34 4.44 -15.14
C LEU A 28 -10.62 5.10 -14.59
N THR A 29 -11.76 4.82 -15.24
CA THR A 29 -13.06 5.34 -14.78
C THR A 29 -14.10 4.22 -14.80
N ILE A 30 -14.86 4.07 -13.73
CA ILE A 30 -16.02 3.20 -13.65
C ILE A 30 -17.26 4.09 -13.56
N THR A 31 -18.15 3.99 -14.55
CA THR A 31 -19.41 4.72 -14.59
C THR A 31 -20.56 3.81 -14.21
N LEU A 32 -21.31 4.18 -13.20
CA LEU A 32 -22.46 3.42 -12.71
C LEU A 32 -23.76 4.22 -12.96
N PRO A 33 -24.88 3.55 -13.29
CA PRO A 33 -26.18 4.22 -13.36
C PRO A 33 -26.52 4.88 -12.02
N ALA A 34 -27.00 6.12 -12.05
CA ALA A 34 -27.37 6.85 -10.84
C ALA A 34 -28.44 6.11 -9.98
N ALA A 35 -29.27 5.28 -10.60
CA ALA A 35 -30.25 4.46 -9.90
C ALA A 35 -29.63 3.49 -8.90
N LEU A 36 -28.38 3.04 -9.13
CA LEU A 36 -27.64 2.15 -8.21
C LEU A 36 -27.31 2.83 -6.88
N LEU A 37 -27.22 4.16 -6.83
CA LEU A 37 -26.96 4.91 -5.60
C LEU A 37 -28.09 4.75 -4.57
N GLY A 38 -29.30 4.45 -5.02
CA GLY A 38 -30.45 4.18 -4.15
C GLY A 38 -30.63 2.71 -3.75
N THR A 39 -29.79 1.82 -4.28
CA THR A 39 -29.90 0.37 -4.00
C THR A 39 -29.30 0.07 -2.62
N PRO A 40 -30.06 -0.54 -1.71
CA PRO A 40 -29.55 -0.92 -0.41
C PRO A 40 -28.40 -1.93 -0.54
N CYS A 41 -27.25 -1.65 0.04
CA CYS A 41 -26.19 -2.64 0.17
C CYS A 41 -26.58 -3.69 1.20
N LEU A 42 -26.59 -4.97 0.83
CA LEU A 42 -27.00 -6.08 1.70
C LEU A 42 -26.13 -6.23 2.95
N THR A 43 -24.89 -5.75 2.90
CA THR A 43 -23.92 -5.77 4.01
C THR A 43 -23.76 -4.40 4.69
N ALA A 44 -24.67 -3.47 4.41
CA ALA A 44 -24.59 -2.11 4.97
C ALA A 44 -24.80 -2.15 6.49
N ASP A 45 -23.79 -1.73 7.22
CA ASP A 45 -23.90 -1.41 8.65
C ASP A 45 -23.59 0.08 8.86
N PRO A 46 -24.62 0.92 9.06
CA PRO A 46 -24.45 2.36 9.25
C PRO A 46 -23.59 2.71 10.47
N THR A 47 -23.48 1.84 11.44
CA THR A 47 -22.67 2.07 12.65
C THR A 47 -21.20 1.86 12.36
N THR A 48 -20.86 0.73 11.75
CA THR A 48 -19.50 0.41 11.32
C THR A 48 -19.02 1.41 10.26
N HIS A 49 -19.87 1.78 9.29
CA HIS A 49 -19.53 2.78 8.27
C HIS A 49 -19.20 4.14 8.90
N ARG A 50 -20.01 4.63 9.85
CA ARG A 50 -19.76 5.91 10.54
C ARG A 50 -18.51 5.87 11.42
N ALA A 51 -18.20 4.72 12.02
CA ALA A 51 -16.95 4.55 12.77
C ALA A 51 -15.75 4.62 11.83
N ALA A 52 -15.76 3.85 10.75
CA ALA A 52 -14.70 3.85 9.75
C ALA A 52 -14.48 5.23 9.12
N LEU A 53 -15.55 5.96 8.78
CA LEU A 53 -15.45 7.34 8.27
C LEU A 53 -14.76 8.27 9.27
N ARG A 54 -15.13 8.20 10.54
CA ARG A 54 -14.48 9.02 11.59
C ARG A 54 -13.02 8.71 11.74
N ASP A 55 -12.65 7.44 11.68
CA ASP A 55 -11.25 7.02 11.75
C ASP A 55 -10.46 7.51 10.53
N CYS A 56 -11.00 7.37 9.32
CA CYS A 56 -10.38 7.91 8.10
C CYS A 56 -10.22 9.43 8.17
N GLU A 57 -11.25 10.17 8.59
CA GLU A 57 -11.19 11.62 8.76
C GLU A 57 -10.19 12.04 9.84
N HIS A 58 -10.07 11.26 10.91
CA HIS A 58 -9.08 11.50 11.95
C HIS A 58 -7.66 11.32 11.43
N GLN A 59 -7.38 10.22 10.73
CA GLN A 59 -6.10 9.94 10.10
C GLN A 59 -5.75 11.00 9.05
N LEU A 60 -6.71 11.38 8.20
CA LEU A 60 -6.51 12.41 7.19
C LEU A 60 -6.16 13.77 7.83
N ARG A 61 -6.86 14.16 8.89
CA ARG A 61 -6.54 15.38 9.65
C ARG A 61 -5.14 15.32 10.27
N GLN A 62 -4.73 14.18 10.82
CA GLN A 62 -3.39 14.01 11.36
C GLN A 62 -2.31 14.15 10.27
N ILE A 63 -2.54 13.59 9.11
CA ILE A 63 -1.63 13.73 7.96
C ILE A 63 -1.57 15.19 7.49
N GLN A 64 -2.72 15.85 7.31
CA GLN A 64 -2.81 17.23 6.81
C GLN A 64 -2.34 18.28 7.82
N SER A 65 -2.56 18.07 9.11
CA SER A 65 -2.18 19.02 10.17
C SER A 65 -0.75 18.84 10.69
N GLY A 66 0.08 18.06 10.00
CA GLY A 66 1.45 17.79 10.43
C GLY A 66 1.52 16.80 11.58
N GLY A 67 0.74 15.73 11.54
CA GLY A 67 0.77 14.61 12.47
C GLY A 67 2.17 14.09 12.83
N PRO A 68 2.30 13.09 13.68
CA PRO A 68 3.61 12.57 14.09
C PRO A 68 4.56 12.39 12.92
N LEU A 69 5.79 12.76 13.07
CA LEU A 69 6.79 12.66 11.99
C LEU A 69 6.92 11.22 11.49
N SER A 70 6.84 10.25 12.40
CA SER A 70 6.80 8.81 12.09
C SER A 70 5.68 8.43 11.12
N GLN A 71 4.46 8.94 11.34
CA GLN A 71 3.32 8.67 10.46
C GLN A 71 3.54 9.26 9.06
N ARG A 72 4.03 10.49 8.97
CA ARG A 72 4.32 11.16 7.69
C ARG A 72 5.39 10.42 6.89
N ILE A 73 6.44 9.96 7.57
CA ILE A 73 7.49 9.13 6.96
C ILE A 73 6.92 7.79 6.51
N GLY A 74 6.08 7.13 7.33
CA GLY A 74 5.43 5.87 6.97
C GLY A 74 4.61 5.99 5.69
N VAL A 75 3.80 7.04 5.55
CA VAL A 75 3.03 7.32 4.32
C VAL A 75 3.95 7.54 3.13
N MET A 76 5.01 8.32 3.29
CA MET A 76 6.01 8.53 2.23
C MET A 76 6.69 7.22 1.80
N LEU A 77 7.02 6.34 2.75
CA LEU A 77 7.62 5.04 2.46
C LEU A 77 6.66 4.08 1.75
N LEU A 78 5.36 4.12 2.07
CA LEU A 78 4.33 3.30 1.41
C LEU A 78 4.17 3.63 -0.08
N ASP A 79 4.43 4.88 -0.48
CA ASP A 79 4.33 5.33 -1.87
C ASP A 79 5.57 4.94 -2.71
N ARG A 80 6.57 4.27 -2.12
CA ARG A 80 7.79 3.84 -2.80
C ARG A 80 7.71 2.37 -3.24
N ASP A 81 7.88 2.10 -4.52
CA ASP A 81 7.88 0.74 -5.09
C ASP A 81 9.31 0.14 -5.09
N GLY A 82 9.84 -0.13 -3.90
CA GLY A 82 11.15 -0.79 -3.72
C GLY A 82 12.36 0.14 -3.67
N ASP A 83 12.23 1.36 -4.18
CA ASP A 83 13.30 2.38 -4.12
C ASP A 83 13.12 3.25 -2.86
N TYR A 84 13.45 2.66 -1.72
CA TYR A 84 13.31 3.36 -0.44
C TYR A 84 14.45 4.34 -0.22
N PRO A 85 14.14 5.59 0.19
CA PRO A 85 15.15 6.59 0.50
C PRO A 85 16.00 6.17 1.71
N THR A 86 17.22 6.66 1.74
CA THR A 86 18.06 6.54 2.94
C THR A 86 17.57 7.50 4.04
N LEU A 87 18.11 7.34 5.25
CA LEU A 87 17.83 8.27 6.34
C LEU A 87 18.25 9.71 5.99
N ASP A 88 19.31 9.88 5.20
CA ASP A 88 19.81 11.20 4.80
C ASP A 88 18.88 11.83 3.76
N ASP A 89 18.45 11.06 2.74
CA ASP A 89 17.47 11.51 1.75
C ASP A 89 16.15 11.90 2.42
N THR A 90 15.70 11.09 3.38
CA THR A 90 14.48 11.39 4.16
C THR A 90 14.63 12.67 4.97
N ALA A 91 15.79 12.90 5.57
CA ALA A 91 16.04 14.13 6.33
C ALA A 91 16.00 15.36 5.42
N GLU A 92 16.55 15.27 4.21
CA GLU A 92 16.52 16.33 3.21
C GLU A 92 15.08 16.59 2.73
N GLU A 93 14.31 15.56 2.40
CA GLU A 93 12.90 15.66 1.97
C GLU A 93 12.03 16.35 3.02
N PHE A 94 12.30 16.11 4.31
CA PHE A 94 11.61 16.78 5.41
C PHE A 94 12.26 18.10 5.87
N ALA A 95 13.21 18.63 5.12
CA ALA A 95 13.96 19.87 5.43
C ALA A 95 14.57 19.88 6.85
N MET A 96 15.15 18.74 7.26
CA MET A 96 15.76 18.54 8.58
C MET A 96 17.18 18.03 8.45
N SER A 97 18.02 18.26 9.48
CA SER A 97 19.28 17.52 9.58
C SER A 97 19.00 16.08 10.02
N ARG A 98 19.84 15.13 9.60
CA ARG A 98 19.82 13.73 10.05
C ARG A 98 19.71 13.61 11.58
N ARG A 99 20.47 14.40 12.34
CA ARG A 99 20.45 14.45 13.80
C ARG A 99 19.07 14.85 14.34
N THR A 100 18.44 15.84 13.70
CA THR A 100 17.10 16.31 14.09
C THR A 100 16.05 15.25 13.82
N LEU A 101 16.11 14.59 12.66
CA LEU A 101 15.21 13.50 12.29
C LEU A 101 15.29 12.35 13.29
N ILE A 102 16.49 11.84 13.58
CA ILE A 102 16.71 10.77 14.58
C ILE A 102 16.16 11.17 15.96
N ARG A 103 16.43 12.39 16.42
CA ARG A 103 15.96 12.86 17.72
C ARG A 103 14.44 12.92 17.80
N LYS A 104 13.77 13.38 16.72
CA LYS A 104 12.31 13.47 16.67
C LYS A 104 11.67 12.09 16.63
N LEU A 105 12.15 11.17 15.80
CA LEU A 105 11.65 9.80 15.76
C LEU A 105 11.84 9.09 17.11
N LYS A 106 13.00 9.28 17.74
CA LYS A 106 13.25 8.72 19.08
C LYS A 106 12.30 9.30 20.13
N ALA A 107 11.93 10.57 20.04
CA ALA A 107 10.95 11.19 20.93
C ALA A 107 9.53 10.64 20.71
N GLU A 108 9.23 10.15 19.51
CA GLU A 108 7.99 9.43 19.16
C GLU A 108 8.07 7.92 19.45
N GLY A 109 9.18 7.43 20.04
CA GLY A 109 9.36 6.04 20.44
C GLY A 109 9.72 5.09 19.30
N THR A 110 10.21 5.60 18.16
CA THR A 110 10.54 4.79 16.98
C THR A 110 11.85 5.23 16.34
N SER A 111 12.25 4.52 15.28
CA SER A 111 13.40 4.83 14.42
C SER A 111 13.02 4.70 12.95
N PHE A 112 13.81 5.31 12.06
CA PHE A 112 13.60 5.18 10.62
C PHE A 112 13.62 3.72 10.14
N GLN A 113 14.52 2.90 10.72
CA GLN A 113 14.62 1.49 10.36
C GLN A 113 13.38 0.71 10.80
N GLU A 114 12.83 0.98 11.96
CA GLU A 114 11.59 0.36 12.42
C GLU A 114 10.42 0.73 11.51
N LEU A 115 10.29 2.00 11.13
CA LEU A 115 9.25 2.43 10.18
C LEU A 115 9.38 1.74 8.81
N LEU A 116 10.61 1.63 8.29
CA LEU A 116 10.85 0.94 7.03
C LEU A 116 10.55 -0.56 7.14
N ASP A 117 10.92 -1.19 8.25
CA ASP A 117 10.62 -2.61 8.51
C ASP A 117 9.12 -2.85 8.65
N ASP A 118 8.37 -1.93 9.29
CA ASP A 118 6.92 -2.02 9.43
C ASP A 118 6.21 -1.91 8.07
N VAL A 119 6.59 -0.94 7.25
CA VAL A 119 6.07 -0.78 5.88
C VAL A 119 6.37 -2.02 5.03
N ARG A 120 7.60 -2.50 5.06
CA ARG A 120 7.99 -3.72 4.32
C ARG A 120 7.23 -4.95 4.79
N ARG A 121 6.98 -5.08 6.09
CA ARG A 121 6.22 -6.19 6.68
C ARG A 121 4.78 -6.17 6.21
N GLU A 122 4.13 -5.02 6.24
CA GLU A 122 2.74 -4.85 5.78
C GLU A 122 2.60 -5.17 4.29
N LEU A 123 3.44 -4.58 3.45
CA LEU A 123 3.45 -4.83 2.01
C LEU A 123 3.80 -6.28 1.67
N ALA A 124 4.73 -6.92 2.42
CA ALA A 124 5.07 -8.33 2.21
C ALA A 124 3.87 -9.24 2.44
N ALA A 125 3.11 -9.02 3.51
CA ALA A 125 1.90 -9.77 3.80
C ALA A 125 0.86 -9.55 2.70
N TRP A 126 0.63 -8.31 2.31
CA TRP A 126 -0.32 -7.96 1.25
C TRP A 126 0.04 -8.62 -0.10
N TYR A 127 1.29 -8.47 -0.58
CA TYR A 127 1.71 -9.09 -1.83
C TYR A 127 1.57 -10.62 -1.82
N LEU A 128 1.84 -11.25 -0.68
CA LEU A 128 1.76 -12.70 -0.57
C LEU A 128 0.33 -13.23 -0.56
N LEU A 129 -0.60 -12.51 0.06
CA LEU A 129 -1.99 -12.94 0.24
C LEU A 129 -2.87 -12.49 -0.91
N GLU A 130 -2.65 -11.29 -1.44
CA GLU A 130 -3.53 -10.64 -2.42
C GLU A 130 -3.01 -10.73 -3.86
N THR A 131 -1.79 -11.27 -4.08
CA THR A 131 -1.25 -11.39 -5.43
C THR A 131 -0.63 -12.77 -5.69
N SER A 132 -0.50 -13.10 -6.99
CA SER A 132 0.20 -14.30 -7.44
C SER A 132 1.70 -14.08 -7.71
N LEU A 133 2.27 -12.93 -7.31
CA LEU A 133 3.67 -12.59 -7.59
C LEU A 133 4.63 -13.63 -6.98
N PRO A 134 5.67 -14.08 -7.71
CA PRO A 134 6.72 -14.90 -7.15
C PRO A 134 7.41 -14.22 -5.97
N VAL A 135 7.91 -15.02 -5.00
CA VAL A 135 8.56 -14.49 -3.78
C VAL A 135 9.77 -13.62 -4.13
N GLU A 136 10.50 -13.95 -5.18
CA GLU A 136 11.64 -13.20 -5.69
C GLU A 136 11.21 -11.80 -6.16
N ARG A 137 10.09 -11.69 -6.85
CA ARG A 137 9.54 -10.41 -7.32
C ARG A 137 9.02 -9.57 -6.15
N ILE A 138 8.46 -10.21 -5.13
CA ILE A 138 8.06 -9.52 -3.89
C ILE A 138 9.30 -8.96 -3.17
N ALA A 139 10.38 -9.75 -3.09
CA ALA A 139 11.63 -9.28 -2.50
C ALA A 139 12.19 -8.03 -3.21
N GLU A 140 12.21 -8.04 -4.56
CA GLU A 140 12.61 -6.88 -5.36
C GLU A 140 11.73 -5.64 -5.08
N LYS A 141 10.40 -5.82 -5.08
CA LYS A 141 9.43 -4.75 -4.78
C LYS A 141 9.55 -4.18 -3.37
N LEU A 142 10.14 -4.92 -2.47
CA LEU A 142 10.42 -4.49 -1.10
C LEU A 142 11.86 -3.97 -0.92
N GLY A 143 12.61 -3.79 -2.04
CA GLY A 143 13.97 -3.25 -2.03
C GLY A 143 15.02 -4.22 -1.51
N TYR A 144 14.78 -5.54 -1.57
CA TYR A 144 15.77 -6.55 -1.25
C TYR A 144 16.52 -6.97 -2.51
N GLN A 145 17.83 -6.81 -2.51
CA GLN A 145 18.69 -7.27 -3.60
C GLN A 145 18.85 -8.81 -3.63
N ASP A 146 18.74 -9.45 -2.45
CA ASP A 146 18.85 -10.88 -2.30
C ASP A 146 17.55 -11.46 -1.69
N PRO A 147 16.81 -12.31 -2.43
CA PRO A 147 15.61 -12.99 -1.94
C PRO A 147 15.83 -13.83 -0.68
N SER A 148 17.07 -14.30 -0.44
CA SER A 148 17.40 -15.05 0.78
C SER A 148 17.38 -14.15 2.01
N ASN A 149 17.81 -12.90 1.87
CA ASN A 149 17.73 -11.90 2.94
C ASN A 149 16.26 -11.55 3.25
N PHE A 150 15.44 -11.39 2.22
CA PHE A 150 14.00 -11.21 2.40
C PHE A 150 13.39 -12.40 3.15
N SER A 151 13.64 -13.63 2.71
CA SER A 151 13.06 -14.83 3.33
C SER A 151 13.44 -14.96 4.81
N ARG A 152 14.68 -14.66 5.18
CA ARG A 152 15.13 -14.65 6.59
C ARG A 152 14.44 -13.55 7.41
N THR A 153 14.34 -12.35 6.85
CA THR A 153 13.66 -11.23 7.50
C THR A 153 12.17 -11.52 7.67
N PHE A 154 11.53 -12.05 6.62
CA PHE A 154 10.14 -12.46 6.65
C PHE A 154 9.86 -13.50 7.75
N GLN A 155 10.73 -14.53 7.85
CA GLN A 155 10.59 -15.53 8.91
C GLN A 155 10.75 -14.93 10.31
N ARG A 156 11.60 -13.92 10.48
CA ARG A 156 11.71 -13.17 11.74
C ARG A 156 10.43 -12.40 12.08
N TRP A 157 9.75 -11.82 11.08
CA TRP A 157 8.52 -11.06 11.28
C TRP A 157 7.30 -11.93 11.58
N PHE A 158 7.16 -13.04 10.84
CA PHE A 158 5.92 -13.83 10.83
C PHE A 158 6.09 -15.25 11.43
N GLY A 159 7.28 -15.65 11.82
CA GLY A 159 7.54 -16.99 12.37
C GLY A 159 7.43 -18.12 11.34
N THR A 160 7.20 -17.80 10.06
CA THR A 160 7.01 -18.75 8.97
C THR A 160 7.67 -18.27 7.68
N THR A 161 7.86 -19.17 6.70
CA THR A 161 8.41 -18.77 5.40
C THR A 161 7.33 -18.17 4.48
N PRO A 162 7.71 -17.29 3.51
CA PRO A 162 6.77 -16.73 2.54
C PRO A 162 5.93 -17.80 1.81
N LEU A 163 6.58 -18.84 1.31
CA LEU A 163 5.90 -19.93 0.60
C LEU A 163 4.91 -20.70 1.48
N ARG A 164 5.25 -20.87 2.76
CA ARG A 164 4.36 -21.56 3.69
C ARG A 164 3.15 -20.69 4.05
N MET A 165 3.36 -19.39 4.24
CA MET A 165 2.25 -18.44 4.48
C MET A 165 1.27 -18.41 3.30
N ARG A 166 1.77 -18.37 2.05
CA ARG A 166 0.92 -18.38 0.84
C ARG A 166 0.08 -19.66 0.69
N ARG A 167 0.56 -20.78 1.19
CA ARG A 167 -0.13 -22.08 1.09
C ARG A 167 -1.06 -22.36 2.27
N ALA A 168 -1.03 -21.53 3.29
CA ALA A 168 -1.97 -21.66 4.40
C ALA A 168 -3.39 -21.33 3.91
N PRO A 169 -4.41 -22.17 4.23
CA PRO A 169 -5.79 -21.99 3.80
C PRO A 169 -6.43 -20.76 4.44
#